data_2e96f849f2d420cd0ecac0fb7554ba7b
#
_entry.id   2e96f849f2d420cd0ecac0fb7554ba7b
#
_cell.length_a   1.000
_cell.length_b   1.000
_cell.length_c   1.000
_cell.angle_alpha   90.00
_cell.angle_beta   90.00
_cell.angle_gamma   90.00
#
_symmetry.space_group_name_H-M   'P 1'
#
loop_
_entity.id
_entity.type
_entity.pdbx_description
1 polymer ?
#
loop_
_entity_poly.entity_id
_entity_poly.type
_entity_poly.pdbx_seq_one_letter_code
_entity_poly.pdbx_strand_id
1 'polypeptide(L)'
;MNKELSLERRRLTLAHELAHGLSDCQGMSEKEAERAANLFAGAFLMPKEHLLREVGKHRQALGYTELIGLKKIYRVSGAALLMRLRQVGVISDPTLTYAFQTIARGWRTQEPEELEPADIRGKRERAMRFDRLCYRTLAEGLISVDKAAELLRLPLPEVELGLKGPQKAHEDRCQ
;
A
#
# COMPACT_ATOMS: atom_id res chain seq x y z
N MET A 1 -12.90 -1.22 10.47
CA MET A 1 -11.47 -1.55 10.23
C MET A 1 -10.66 -1.10 11.43
N ASN A 2 -9.85 -1.98 12.02
CA ASN A 2 -9.06 -1.65 13.21
C ASN A 2 -7.99 -0.60 12.87
N LYS A 3 -8.00 0.54 13.60
CA LYS A 3 -7.11 1.69 13.35
C LYS A 3 -5.67 1.46 13.83
N GLU A 4 -5.45 0.41 14.62
CA GLU A 4 -4.14 0.04 15.18
C GLU A 4 -3.30 -0.85 14.25
N LEU A 5 -3.90 -1.35 13.17
CA LEU A 5 -3.17 -2.13 12.18
C LEU A 5 -2.24 -1.26 11.35
N SER A 6 -1.08 -1.80 10.98
CA SER A 6 -0.16 -1.15 10.05
C SER A 6 -0.83 -0.84 8.71
N LEU A 7 -0.31 0.14 7.98
CA LEU A 7 -0.81 0.52 6.65
C LEU A 7 -0.84 -0.67 5.68
N GLU A 8 0.20 -1.48 5.73
CA GLU A 8 0.37 -2.65 4.88
C GLU A 8 -0.67 -3.74 5.17
N ARG A 9 -0.95 -3.98 6.47
CA ARG A 9 -2.04 -4.87 6.87
C ARG A 9 -3.39 -4.35 6.41
N ARG A 10 -3.64 -3.05 6.55
CA ARG A 10 -4.89 -2.43 6.09
C ARG A 10 -5.08 -2.58 4.58
N ARG A 11 -4.01 -2.44 3.78
CA ARG A 11 -4.05 -2.66 2.33
C ARG A 11 -4.41 -4.08 1.97
N LEU A 12 -3.76 -5.06 2.63
CA LEU A 12 -4.06 -6.47 2.41
C LEU A 12 -5.50 -6.79 2.78
N THR A 13 -5.99 -6.28 3.92
CA THR A 13 -7.39 -6.44 4.34
C THR A 13 -8.34 -5.82 3.32
N LEU A 14 -8.08 -4.58 2.86
CA LEU A 14 -8.94 -3.94 1.86
C LEU A 14 -8.98 -4.70 0.53
N ALA A 15 -7.85 -5.23 0.07
CA ALA A 15 -7.80 -6.06 -1.13
C ALA A 15 -8.53 -7.40 -0.93
N HIS A 16 -8.49 -7.96 0.27
CA HIS A 16 -9.21 -9.16 0.65
C HIS A 16 -10.74 -8.91 0.66
N GLU A 17 -11.20 -7.83 1.31
CA GLU A 17 -12.62 -7.43 1.29
C GLU A 17 -13.12 -7.11 -0.13
N LEU A 18 -12.25 -6.49 -0.95
CA LEU A 18 -12.57 -6.27 -2.36
C LEU A 18 -12.83 -7.58 -3.10
N ALA A 19 -12.04 -8.63 -2.80
CA ALA A 19 -12.25 -9.94 -3.39
C ALA A 19 -13.63 -10.51 -3.08
N HIS A 20 -14.08 -10.42 -1.81
CA HIS A 20 -15.43 -10.84 -1.42
C HIS A 20 -16.53 -10.06 -2.14
N GLY A 21 -16.31 -8.74 -2.39
CA GLY A 21 -17.26 -7.92 -3.13
C GLY A 21 -17.31 -8.18 -4.64
N LEU A 22 -16.24 -8.75 -5.23
CA LEU A 22 -16.14 -9.01 -6.66
C LEU A 22 -16.42 -10.47 -7.03
N SER A 23 -16.25 -11.41 -6.09
CA SER A 23 -16.36 -12.85 -6.35
C SER A 23 -17.77 -13.34 -6.05
N ASP A 24 -18.36 -14.04 -7.01
CA ASP A 24 -19.53 -14.87 -6.74
C ASP A 24 -19.05 -16.18 -6.09
N CYS A 25 -19.19 -16.25 -4.77
CA CYS A 25 -18.78 -17.42 -3.98
C CYS A 25 -19.89 -18.48 -3.85
N GLN A 26 -20.91 -18.46 -4.72
CA GLN A 26 -22.00 -19.44 -4.68
C GLN A 26 -21.43 -20.86 -4.86
N GLY A 27 -21.71 -21.73 -3.90
CA GLY A 27 -21.26 -23.12 -3.89
C GLY A 27 -19.86 -23.36 -3.31
N MET A 28 -19.14 -22.32 -2.91
CA MET A 28 -17.88 -22.46 -2.17
C MET A 28 -18.13 -22.60 -0.66
N SER A 29 -17.32 -23.41 0.01
CA SER A 29 -17.25 -23.37 1.47
C SER A 29 -16.61 -22.04 1.93
N GLU A 30 -16.93 -21.60 3.14
CA GLU A 30 -16.32 -20.39 3.74
C GLU A 30 -14.79 -20.43 3.67
N LYS A 31 -14.19 -21.59 3.96
CA LYS A 31 -12.73 -21.79 3.90
C LYS A 31 -12.16 -21.62 2.50
N GLU A 32 -12.88 -22.04 1.47
CA GLU A 32 -12.47 -21.86 0.07
C GLU A 32 -12.60 -20.40 -0.36
N ALA A 33 -13.69 -19.73 0.02
CA ALA A 33 -13.90 -18.31 -0.23
C ALA A 33 -12.80 -17.45 0.42
N GLU A 34 -12.47 -17.71 1.68
CA GLU A 34 -11.38 -17.06 2.41
C GLU A 34 -10.02 -17.29 1.74
N ARG A 35 -9.76 -18.51 1.29
CA ARG A 35 -8.53 -18.84 0.56
C ARG A 35 -8.47 -18.10 -0.77
N ALA A 36 -9.55 -18.05 -1.52
CA ALA A 36 -9.64 -17.34 -2.79
C ALA A 36 -9.44 -15.83 -2.59
N ALA A 37 -10.05 -15.23 -1.57
CA ALA A 37 -9.88 -13.81 -1.23
C ALA A 37 -8.43 -13.47 -0.87
N ASN A 38 -7.75 -14.32 -0.10
CA ASN A 38 -6.34 -14.14 0.20
C ASN A 38 -5.43 -14.28 -1.04
N LEU A 39 -5.74 -15.21 -1.95
CA LEU A 39 -5.01 -15.36 -3.21
C LEU A 39 -5.20 -14.14 -4.11
N PHE A 40 -6.42 -13.65 -4.22
CA PHE A 40 -6.73 -12.42 -4.96
C PHE A 40 -5.98 -11.22 -4.38
N ALA A 41 -6.06 -10.99 -3.07
CA ALA A 41 -5.40 -9.88 -2.41
C ALA A 41 -3.88 -9.87 -2.68
N GLY A 42 -3.25 -11.05 -2.58
CA GLY A 42 -1.84 -11.21 -2.90
C GLY A 42 -1.54 -10.93 -4.38
N ALA A 43 -2.39 -11.39 -5.31
CA ALA A 43 -2.22 -11.18 -6.75
C ALA A 43 -2.46 -9.71 -7.14
N PHE A 44 -3.44 -9.08 -6.54
CA PHE A 44 -3.79 -7.67 -6.78
C PHE A 44 -2.69 -6.70 -6.33
N LEU A 45 -2.13 -6.92 -5.13
CA LEU A 45 -1.07 -6.07 -4.59
C LEU A 45 0.32 -6.39 -5.17
N MET A 46 0.56 -7.63 -5.57
CA MET A 46 1.84 -8.13 -6.08
C MET A 46 1.61 -8.97 -7.34
N PRO A 47 1.40 -8.32 -8.52
CA PRO A 47 1.18 -9.02 -9.78
C PRO A 47 2.36 -9.94 -10.12
N LYS A 48 2.05 -11.16 -10.56
CA LYS A 48 3.05 -12.23 -10.80
C LYS A 48 4.16 -11.81 -11.74
N GLU A 49 3.79 -11.23 -12.88
CA GLU A 49 4.75 -10.85 -13.93
C GLU A 49 5.71 -9.76 -13.46
N HIS A 50 5.21 -8.80 -12.67
CA HIS A 50 6.04 -7.75 -12.10
C HIS A 50 6.97 -8.35 -11.03
N LEU A 51 6.42 -9.17 -10.13
CA LEU A 51 7.20 -9.80 -9.07
C LEU A 51 8.33 -10.68 -9.64
N LEU A 52 8.06 -11.47 -10.69
CA LEU A 52 9.08 -12.29 -11.35
C LEU A 52 10.19 -11.49 -12.04
N ARG A 53 9.89 -10.28 -12.50
CA ARG A 53 10.92 -9.36 -13.04
C ARG A 53 11.84 -8.83 -11.95
N GLU A 54 11.29 -8.52 -10.79
CA GLU A 54 12.05 -7.99 -9.66
C GLU A 54 12.95 -9.03 -9.00
N VAL A 55 12.45 -10.26 -8.81
CA VAL A 55 13.12 -11.28 -7.98
C VAL A 55 13.68 -12.46 -8.76
N GLY A 56 13.32 -12.60 -10.03
CA GLY A 56 13.63 -13.80 -10.83
C GLY A 56 12.64 -14.94 -10.61
N LYS A 57 12.88 -16.07 -11.31
CA LYS A 57 11.91 -17.17 -11.37
C LYS A 57 12.03 -18.18 -10.23
N HIS A 58 13.26 -18.45 -9.76
CA HIS A 58 13.53 -19.44 -8.72
C HIS A 58 14.62 -18.96 -7.77
N ARG A 59 14.35 -19.06 -6.49
CA ARG A 59 15.26 -18.64 -5.43
C ARG A 59 15.29 -19.68 -4.31
N GLN A 60 16.49 -20.03 -3.86
CA GLN A 60 16.70 -20.90 -2.69
C GLN A 60 16.73 -20.10 -1.40
N ALA A 61 17.13 -18.82 -1.46
CA ALA A 61 17.16 -17.90 -0.34
C ALA A 61 16.84 -16.49 -0.81
N LEU A 62 16.39 -15.65 0.12
CA LEU A 62 16.13 -14.21 -0.06
C LEU A 62 16.95 -13.46 0.98
N GLY A 63 17.67 -12.43 0.53
CA GLY A 63 18.40 -11.55 1.42
C GLY A 63 17.48 -10.63 2.20
N TYR A 64 17.83 -10.32 3.44
CA TYR A 64 17.02 -9.40 4.28
C TYR A 64 16.88 -8.01 3.65
N THR A 65 17.98 -7.45 3.13
CA THR A 65 17.97 -6.15 2.43
C THR A 65 17.11 -6.18 1.16
N GLU A 66 17.12 -7.30 0.43
CA GLU A 66 16.27 -7.51 -0.74
C GLU A 66 14.78 -7.49 -0.35
N LEU A 67 14.41 -8.18 0.74
CA LEU A 67 13.05 -8.15 1.28
C LEU A 67 12.61 -6.74 1.67
N ILE A 68 13.48 -5.94 2.28
CA ILE A 68 13.20 -4.53 2.58
C ILE A 68 12.92 -3.74 1.29
N GLY A 69 13.74 -3.93 0.26
CA GLY A 69 13.56 -3.27 -1.04
C GLY A 69 12.22 -3.64 -1.69
N LEU A 70 11.90 -4.92 -1.75
CA LEU A 70 10.62 -5.41 -2.29
C LEU A 70 9.41 -4.92 -1.49
N LYS A 71 9.52 -4.91 -0.16
CA LYS A 71 8.51 -4.36 0.72
C LYS A 71 8.20 -2.89 0.42
N LYS A 72 9.23 -2.08 0.14
CA LYS A 72 9.08 -0.67 -0.25
C LYS A 72 8.37 -0.51 -1.60
N ILE A 73 8.65 -1.40 -2.57
CA ILE A 73 8.02 -1.38 -3.89
C ILE A 73 6.53 -1.70 -3.78
N TYR A 74 6.19 -2.82 -3.12
CA TYR A 74 4.82 -3.32 -3.06
C TYR A 74 4.01 -2.76 -1.89
N ARG A 75 4.67 -2.18 -0.90
CA ARG A 75 4.06 -1.65 0.33
C ARG A 75 3.13 -2.66 1.01
N VAL A 76 3.65 -3.88 1.16
CA VAL A 76 3.01 -5.00 1.85
C VAL A 76 3.88 -5.45 3.01
N SER A 77 3.34 -6.25 3.92
CA SER A 77 4.15 -6.86 4.97
C SER A 77 5.13 -7.86 4.40
N GLY A 78 6.30 -8.02 5.06
CA GLY A 78 7.31 -9.01 4.66
C GLY A 78 6.75 -10.43 4.72
N ALA A 79 5.87 -10.71 5.70
CA ALA A 79 5.16 -11.99 5.78
C ALA A 79 4.26 -12.23 4.55
N ALA A 80 3.49 -11.22 4.12
CA ALA A 80 2.64 -11.32 2.92
C ALA A 80 3.48 -11.49 1.65
N LEU A 81 4.62 -10.79 1.57
CA LEU A 81 5.57 -10.92 0.46
C LEU A 81 6.13 -12.35 0.37
N LEU A 82 6.60 -12.94 1.47
CA LEU A 82 7.08 -14.33 1.50
C LEU A 82 6.01 -15.33 1.06
N MET A 83 4.78 -15.17 1.56
CA MET A 83 3.65 -16.00 1.14
C MET A 83 3.38 -15.87 -0.36
N ARG A 84 3.45 -14.65 -0.91
CA ARG A 84 3.23 -14.42 -2.35
C ARG A 84 4.33 -15.04 -3.21
N LEU A 85 5.59 -14.88 -2.81
CA LEU A 85 6.74 -15.50 -3.50
C LEU A 85 6.59 -17.03 -3.61
N ARG A 86 6.11 -17.67 -2.55
CA ARG A 86 5.77 -19.09 -2.57
C ARG A 86 4.61 -19.39 -3.52
N GLN A 87 3.52 -18.60 -3.48
CA GLN A 87 2.35 -18.81 -4.34
C GLN A 87 2.69 -18.74 -5.85
N VAL A 88 3.60 -17.85 -6.23
CA VAL A 88 4.04 -17.69 -7.62
C VAL A 88 5.18 -18.65 -8.01
N GLY A 89 5.65 -19.48 -7.08
CA GLY A 89 6.67 -20.51 -7.32
C GLY A 89 8.11 -19.99 -7.32
N VAL A 90 8.37 -18.78 -6.82
CA VAL A 90 9.73 -18.24 -6.69
C VAL A 90 10.51 -18.97 -5.59
N ILE A 91 9.86 -19.22 -4.44
CA ILE A 91 10.43 -20.02 -3.36
C ILE A 91 9.58 -21.28 -3.11
N SER A 92 10.24 -22.31 -2.59
CA SER A 92 9.60 -23.58 -2.23
C SER A 92 8.94 -23.54 -0.84
N ASP A 93 8.09 -24.52 -0.53
CA ASP A 93 7.51 -24.67 0.81
C ASP A 93 8.58 -24.86 1.91
N PRO A 94 9.63 -25.67 1.72
CA PRO A 94 10.73 -25.74 2.69
C PRO A 94 11.43 -24.40 2.89
N THR A 95 11.69 -23.63 1.82
CA THR A 95 12.30 -22.30 1.91
C THR A 95 11.41 -21.32 2.68
N LEU A 96 10.11 -21.33 2.44
CA LEU A 96 9.16 -20.51 3.18
C LEU A 96 9.14 -20.88 4.66
N THR A 97 9.08 -22.19 4.96
CA THR A 97 9.09 -22.69 6.35
C THR A 97 10.36 -22.25 7.06
N TYR A 98 11.51 -22.43 6.41
CA TYR A 98 12.80 -21.99 6.95
C TYR A 98 12.82 -20.47 7.23
N ALA A 99 12.32 -19.66 6.29
CA ALA A 99 12.23 -18.21 6.46
C ALA A 99 11.40 -17.83 7.70
N PHE A 100 10.24 -18.47 7.93
CA PHE A 100 9.42 -18.19 9.12
C PHE A 100 10.00 -18.77 10.43
N GLN A 101 10.84 -19.76 10.36
CA GLN A 101 11.55 -20.29 11.52
C GLN A 101 12.77 -19.44 11.92
N THR A 102 13.34 -18.71 10.97
CA THR A 102 14.58 -17.94 11.12
C THR A 102 14.34 -16.44 11.01
N ILE A 103 14.54 -15.85 9.83
CA ILE A 103 14.55 -14.39 9.58
C ILE A 103 13.20 -13.73 9.82
N ALA A 104 12.12 -14.44 9.54
CA ALA A 104 10.75 -13.94 9.64
C ALA A 104 9.99 -14.47 10.87
N ARG A 105 10.75 -14.92 11.88
CA ARG A 105 10.15 -15.42 13.13
C ARG A 105 9.37 -14.31 13.82
N GLY A 106 8.07 -14.54 14.02
CA GLY A 106 7.17 -13.56 14.62
C GLY A 106 6.60 -12.49 13.69
N TRP A 107 7.02 -12.39 12.41
CA TRP A 107 6.54 -11.36 11.47
C TRP A 107 5.03 -11.41 11.18
N ARG A 108 4.38 -12.53 11.43
CA ARG A 108 2.91 -12.62 11.35
C ARG A 108 2.21 -11.75 12.39
N THR A 109 2.88 -11.50 13.51
CA THR A 109 2.36 -10.68 14.62
C THR A 109 2.95 -9.27 14.56
N GLN A 110 4.27 -9.15 14.48
CA GLN A 110 4.98 -7.88 14.46
C GLN A 110 6.27 -8.02 13.65
N GLU A 111 6.48 -7.10 12.73
CA GLU A 111 7.72 -7.02 11.96
C GLU A 111 8.75 -6.14 12.69
N PRO A 112 10.07 -6.34 12.42
CA PRO A 112 11.11 -5.46 12.92
C PRO A 112 10.91 -4.02 12.49
N GLU A 113 11.45 -3.08 13.28
CA GLU A 113 11.30 -1.65 13.04
C GLU A 113 11.92 -1.22 11.69
N GLU A 114 12.99 -1.85 11.26
CA GLU A 114 13.63 -1.59 9.96
C GLU A 114 12.70 -1.93 8.79
N LEU A 115 11.82 -2.92 8.96
CA LEU A 115 10.80 -3.30 7.98
C LEU A 115 9.54 -2.45 8.09
N GLU A 116 9.23 -1.95 9.27
CA GLU A 116 8.07 -1.10 9.54
C GLU A 116 8.47 0.09 10.42
N PRO A 117 9.17 1.10 9.86
CA PRO A 117 9.60 2.26 10.62
C PRO A 117 8.44 2.97 11.32
N ALA A 118 8.69 3.47 12.54
CA ALA A 118 7.69 4.11 13.39
C ALA A 118 7.03 5.34 12.72
N ASP A 119 7.77 6.03 11.84
CA ASP A 119 7.26 7.18 11.07
C ASP A 119 6.19 6.82 10.04
N ILE A 120 6.15 5.55 9.60
CA ILE A 120 5.16 5.01 8.66
C ILE A 120 4.07 4.23 9.40
N ARG A 121 4.41 3.69 10.60
CA ARG A 121 3.48 2.94 11.43
C ARG A 121 2.30 3.82 11.85
N GLY A 122 1.10 3.37 11.52
CA GLY A 122 -0.12 4.08 11.90
C GLY A 122 -0.45 5.34 11.10
N LYS A 123 0.40 5.81 10.18
CA LYS A 123 0.04 6.89 9.26
C LYS A 123 -1.14 6.45 8.40
N ARG A 124 -2.19 7.27 8.40
CA ARG A 124 -3.37 7.02 7.57
C ARG A 124 -3.03 7.29 6.12
N GLU A 125 -3.20 6.31 5.26
CA GLU A 125 -3.33 6.59 3.84
C GLU A 125 -4.59 7.43 3.63
N ARG A 126 -4.41 8.65 3.15
CA ARG A 126 -5.51 9.50 2.75
C ARG A 126 -5.79 9.26 1.27
N ALA A 127 -7.05 9.01 0.94
CA ALA A 127 -7.47 8.90 -0.45
C ALA A 127 -7.37 10.29 -1.11
N MET A 128 -6.29 10.52 -1.85
CA MET A 128 -6.01 11.82 -2.50
C MET A 128 -6.88 12.11 -3.73
N ARG A 129 -7.74 11.15 -4.14
CA ARG A 129 -8.56 11.31 -5.35
C ARG A 129 -9.55 12.45 -5.20
N PHE A 130 -10.20 12.58 -4.05
CA PHE A 130 -11.17 13.64 -3.80
C PHE A 130 -10.49 15.01 -3.81
N ASP A 131 -9.38 15.16 -3.08
CA ASP A 131 -8.62 16.40 -3.03
C ASP A 131 -8.16 16.81 -4.44
N ARG A 132 -7.61 15.86 -5.20
CA ARG A 132 -7.16 16.07 -6.58
C ARG A 132 -8.31 16.48 -7.52
N LEU A 133 -9.50 15.89 -7.37
CA LEU A 133 -10.66 16.27 -8.16
C LEU A 133 -11.16 17.67 -7.79
N CYS A 134 -11.17 18.03 -6.50
CA CYS A 134 -11.51 19.39 -6.06
C CYS A 134 -10.55 20.43 -6.65
N TYR A 135 -9.24 20.21 -6.58
CA TYR A 135 -8.27 21.13 -7.19
C TYR A 135 -8.38 21.18 -8.72
N ARG A 136 -8.69 20.07 -9.36
CA ARG A 136 -8.95 20.04 -10.79
C ARG A 136 -10.16 20.89 -11.17
N THR A 137 -11.31 20.67 -10.52
CA THR A 137 -12.55 21.43 -10.80
C THR A 137 -12.40 22.91 -10.47
N LEU A 138 -11.61 23.24 -9.44
CA LEU A 138 -11.24 24.62 -9.12
C LEU A 138 -10.38 25.24 -10.25
N ALA A 139 -9.36 24.53 -10.71
CA ALA A 139 -8.48 24.99 -11.80
C ALA A 139 -9.22 25.16 -13.12
N GLU A 140 -10.22 24.34 -13.38
CA GLU A 140 -11.12 24.43 -14.57
C GLU A 140 -12.23 25.48 -14.40
N GLY A 141 -12.30 26.18 -13.24
CA GLY A 141 -13.31 27.19 -12.97
C GLY A 141 -14.74 26.65 -12.75
N LEU A 142 -14.89 25.34 -12.54
CA LEU A 142 -16.17 24.68 -12.34
C LEU A 142 -16.72 24.86 -10.91
N ILE A 143 -15.85 25.15 -9.95
CA ILE A 143 -16.22 25.52 -8.57
C ILE A 143 -15.45 26.77 -8.14
N SER A 144 -16.00 27.54 -7.19
CA SER A 144 -15.33 28.69 -6.59
C SER A 144 -14.27 28.23 -5.56
N VAL A 145 -13.37 29.15 -5.19
CA VAL A 145 -12.36 28.91 -4.14
C VAL A 145 -13.06 28.63 -2.80
N ASP A 146 -14.16 29.35 -2.48
CA ASP A 146 -14.94 29.12 -1.27
C ASP A 146 -15.55 27.72 -1.26
N LYS A 147 -16.09 27.25 -2.40
CA LYS A 147 -16.62 25.90 -2.50
C LYS A 147 -15.55 24.83 -2.38
N ALA A 148 -14.37 25.07 -2.92
CA ALA A 148 -13.23 24.19 -2.75
C ALA A 148 -12.77 24.13 -1.29
N ALA A 149 -12.74 25.28 -0.58
CA ALA A 149 -12.41 25.37 0.84
C ALA A 149 -13.39 24.58 1.71
N GLU A 150 -14.68 24.70 1.44
CA GLU A 150 -15.74 23.90 2.10
C GLU A 150 -15.53 22.39 1.87
N LEU A 151 -15.35 21.98 0.62
CA LEU A 151 -15.19 20.56 0.22
C LEU A 151 -13.92 19.94 0.79
N LEU A 152 -12.80 20.65 0.76
CA LEU A 152 -11.51 20.19 1.26
C LEU A 152 -11.41 20.32 2.78
N ARG A 153 -12.30 21.10 3.40
CA ARG A 153 -12.24 21.50 4.83
C ARG A 153 -10.90 22.15 5.18
N LEU A 154 -10.45 23.04 4.29
CA LEU A 154 -9.22 23.80 4.43
C LEU A 154 -9.52 25.30 4.45
N PRO A 155 -8.71 26.13 5.15
CA PRO A 155 -8.78 27.57 5.04
C PRO A 155 -8.54 28.06 3.61
N LEU A 156 -9.20 29.16 3.21
CA LEU A 156 -9.03 29.75 1.86
C LEU A 156 -7.57 29.96 1.46
N PRO A 157 -6.68 30.50 2.31
CA PRO A 157 -5.26 30.68 1.96
C PRO A 157 -4.54 29.38 1.62
N GLU A 158 -4.89 28.28 2.31
CA GLU A 158 -4.29 26.97 2.03
C GLU A 158 -4.77 26.40 0.68
N VAL A 159 -6.04 26.64 0.33
CA VAL A 159 -6.58 26.24 -0.97
C VAL A 159 -5.93 27.03 -2.09
N GLU A 160 -5.76 28.35 -1.93
CA GLU A 160 -5.07 29.18 -2.90
C GLU A 160 -3.61 28.80 -3.07
N LEU A 161 -2.91 28.51 -1.98
CA LEU A 161 -1.52 28.02 -2.00
C LEU A 161 -1.44 26.66 -2.72
N GLY A 162 -2.38 25.77 -2.46
CA GLY A 162 -2.47 24.47 -3.14
C GLY A 162 -2.73 24.57 -4.64
N LEU A 163 -3.44 25.61 -5.10
CA LEU A 163 -3.71 25.87 -6.49
C LEU A 163 -2.50 26.54 -7.21
N LYS A 164 -1.90 27.56 -6.59
CA LYS A 164 -0.85 28.40 -7.20
C LYS A 164 0.56 27.86 -6.94
N GLY A 165 0.73 26.98 -5.96
CA GLY A 165 2.04 26.56 -5.48
C GLY A 165 2.75 27.62 -4.63
N PRO A 166 3.93 27.30 -4.07
CA PRO A 166 4.70 28.23 -3.27
C PRO A 166 5.15 29.41 -4.15
N GLN A 167 4.76 30.61 -3.78
CA GLN A 167 5.25 31.82 -4.43
C GLN A 167 6.74 31.97 -4.08
N LYS A 168 7.60 32.08 -5.09
CA LYS A 168 8.99 32.48 -4.89
C LYS A 168 8.96 33.88 -4.27
N ALA A 169 9.56 34.06 -3.09
CA ALA A 169 9.84 35.37 -2.56
C ALA A 169 10.63 36.11 -3.64
N HIS A 170 10.10 37.23 -4.14
CA HIS A 170 10.87 38.18 -4.94
C HIS A 170 11.97 38.66 -4.00
N GLU A 171 13.20 38.22 -4.18
CA GLU A 171 14.37 38.92 -3.70
C GLU A 171 14.38 40.26 -4.42
N ASP A 172 13.91 41.31 -3.77
CA ASP A 172 14.19 42.67 -4.16
C ASP A 172 15.70 42.88 -4.11
N ARG A 173 16.36 42.67 -5.23
CA ARG A 173 17.69 43.23 -5.46
C ARG A 173 17.49 44.70 -5.67
N CYS A 174 17.42 45.48 -4.58
CA CYS A 174 17.75 46.88 -4.59
C CYS A 174 19.29 46.98 -4.66
N GLN A 175 19.77 47.48 -5.74
CA GLN A 175 21.11 48.05 -5.91
C GLN A 175 21.20 49.36 -5.18
#